data_d0a81fd01d3d5597bd5a046e2fab86a0
#
_entry.id   d0a81fd01d3d5597bd5a046e2fab86a0
#
_cell.length_a   1.000
_cell.length_b   1.000
_cell.length_c   1.000
_cell.angle_alpha   90.00
_cell.angle_beta   90.00
_cell.angle_gamma   90.00
#
_symmetry.space_group_name_H-M   'P 1'
#
loop_
_entity.id
_entity.type
_entity.pdbx_description
1 polymer ?
#
loop_
_entity_poly.entity_id
_entity_poly.type
_entity_poly.pdbx_seq_one_letter_code
_entity_poly.pdbx_strand_id
1 'polypeptide(L)'
;MPAAAESDQLTESMLYLITPFAAYLLGSVSSAILISSLLGLPDPRTEGSRNPGATNVLRLGSKPGAVLTLAGDIAKGVLPVVAARWFLDEPVLLALAALGAFLGHLFPVYFRFEGGKGVATALGVLAAIDWQLASILIVTWLVVAAVFRHSSLAALVTAAAAPVYAFWLTGEPVF
;
A
#
# COMPACT_ATOMS: atom_id res chain seq x y z
N MET A 1 -1.56 -41.04 12.20
CA MET A 1 -1.90 -39.78 12.86
C MET A 1 -0.73 -38.79 13.02
N PRO A 2 0.54 -39.13 13.32
CA PRO A 2 1.61 -38.10 13.39
C PRO A 2 1.95 -37.43 12.06
N ALA A 3 1.92 -38.16 10.95
CA ALA A 3 2.29 -37.60 9.64
C ALA A 3 1.32 -36.52 9.12
N ALA A 4 0.03 -36.59 9.47
CA ALA A 4 -0.93 -35.57 9.08
C ALA A 4 -0.70 -34.26 9.87
N ALA A 5 -0.41 -34.34 11.17
CA ALA A 5 -0.10 -33.16 11.99
C ALA A 5 1.21 -32.46 11.54
N GLU A 6 2.19 -33.23 11.09
CA GLU A 6 3.45 -32.71 10.56
C GLU A 6 3.24 -31.99 9.21
N SER A 7 2.39 -32.55 8.33
CA SER A 7 2.05 -31.91 7.06
C SER A 7 1.28 -30.60 7.25
N ASP A 8 0.40 -30.53 8.24
CA ASP A 8 -0.37 -29.32 8.55
C ASP A 8 0.54 -28.22 9.10
N GLN A 9 1.48 -28.53 10.00
CA GLN A 9 2.48 -27.60 10.51
C GLN A 9 3.39 -27.05 9.42
N LEU A 10 3.84 -27.90 8.48
CA LEU A 10 4.66 -27.47 7.36
C LEU A 10 3.87 -26.54 6.45
N THR A 11 2.60 -26.85 6.17
CA THR A 11 1.72 -26.00 5.35
C THR A 11 1.51 -24.64 5.99
N GLU A 12 1.20 -24.57 7.28
CA GLU A 12 1.07 -23.31 8.01
C GLU A 12 2.37 -22.49 7.96
N SER A 13 3.51 -23.11 8.26
CA SER A 13 4.81 -22.44 8.23
C SER A 13 5.12 -21.84 6.85
N MET A 14 4.77 -22.54 5.77
CA MET A 14 4.94 -22.05 4.40
C MET A 14 4.05 -20.83 4.11
N LEU A 15 2.83 -20.78 4.64
CA LEU A 15 1.94 -19.63 4.46
C LEU A 15 2.52 -18.33 5.06
N TYR A 16 3.18 -18.43 6.22
CA TYR A 16 3.84 -17.28 6.85
C TYR A 16 5.03 -16.72 6.03
N LEU A 17 5.62 -17.52 5.14
CA LEU A 17 6.68 -17.08 4.23
C LEU A 17 6.12 -16.62 2.88
N ILE A 18 5.20 -17.40 2.30
CA ILE A 18 4.67 -17.15 0.95
C ILE A 18 3.80 -15.90 0.92
N THR A 19 2.96 -15.70 1.93
CA THR A 19 2.01 -14.56 1.95
C THR A 19 2.71 -13.20 1.88
N PRO A 20 3.66 -12.84 2.77
CA PRO A 20 4.35 -11.56 2.67
C PRO A 20 5.20 -11.44 1.40
N PHE A 21 5.80 -12.54 0.93
CA PHE A 21 6.60 -12.53 -0.28
C PHE A 21 5.76 -12.27 -1.53
N ALA A 22 4.64 -12.96 -1.68
CA ALA A 22 3.71 -12.75 -2.79
C ALA A 22 3.12 -11.33 -2.77
N ALA A 23 2.73 -10.84 -1.58
CA ALA A 23 2.25 -9.48 -1.38
C ALA A 23 3.33 -8.43 -1.72
N TYR A 24 4.59 -8.68 -1.34
CA TYR A 24 5.73 -7.84 -1.68
C TYR A 24 5.97 -7.77 -3.21
N LEU A 25 5.92 -8.90 -3.89
CA LEU A 25 6.06 -8.93 -5.35
C LEU A 25 4.96 -8.14 -6.04
N LEU A 26 3.71 -8.27 -5.58
CA LEU A 26 2.57 -7.50 -6.09
C LEU A 26 2.74 -6.00 -5.79
N GLY A 27 3.12 -5.65 -4.57
CA GLY A 27 3.41 -4.29 -4.14
C GLY A 27 4.55 -3.64 -4.94
N SER A 28 5.51 -4.44 -5.40
CA SER A 28 6.67 -4.00 -6.19
C SER A 28 6.32 -3.55 -7.61
N VAL A 29 5.09 -3.78 -8.08
CA VAL A 29 4.62 -3.22 -9.36
C VAL A 29 4.46 -1.70 -9.22
N SER A 30 5.29 -0.93 -9.91
CA SER A 30 5.23 0.53 -9.86
C SER A 30 4.23 1.07 -10.89
N SER A 31 3.02 1.39 -10.44
CA SER A 31 1.98 1.96 -11.30
C SER A 31 2.43 3.25 -11.99
N ALA A 32 3.17 4.11 -11.27
CA ALA A 32 3.65 5.37 -11.80
C ALA A 32 4.62 5.18 -12.98
N ILE A 33 5.57 4.24 -12.86
CA ILE A 33 6.55 3.98 -13.93
C ILE A 33 5.86 3.34 -15.13
N LEU A 34 5.01 2.33 -14.90
CA LEU A 34 4.29 1.64 -15.97
C LEU A 34 3.35 2.58 -16.74
N ILE A 35 2.52 3.35 -16.01
CA ILE A 35 1.58 4.28 -16.62
C ILE A 35 2.32 5.42 -17.36
N SER A 36 3.39 5.96 -16.77
CA SER A 36 4.21 6.98 -17.47
C SER A 36 4.78 6.43 -18.77
N SER A 37 5.34 5.21 -18.75
CA SER A 37 5.86 4.56 -19.95
C SER A 37 4.78 4.33 -21.02
N LEU A 38 3.59 3.84 -20.63
CA LEU A 38 2.47 3.59 -21.53
C LEU A 38 1.92 4.88 -22.18
N LEU A 39 1.98 5.99 -21.46
CA LEU A 39 1.49 7.31 -21.95
C LEU A 39 2.59 8.15 -22.60
N GLY A 40 3.80 7.64 -22.77
CA GLY A 40 4.92 8.38 -23.35
C GLY A 40 5.40 9.56 -22.50
N LEU A 41 5.15 9.52 -21.18
CA LEU A 41 5.61 10.53 -20.23
C LEU A 41 7.07 10.23 -19.78
N PRO A 42 7.80 11.25 -19.31
CA PRO A 42 9.11 11.05 -18.70
C PRO A 42 9.04 10.08 -17.49
N ASP A 43 10.15 9.42 -17.20
CA ASP A 43 10.25 8.55 -16.02
C ASP A 43 10.07 9.40 -14.74
N PRO A 44 9.06 9.07 -13.89
CA PRO A 44 8.77 9.86 -12.69
C PRO A 44 9.88 9.82 -11.63
N ARG A 45 10.91 8.97 -11.80
CA ARG A 45 12.09 8.93 -10.93
C ARG A 45 13.14 9.97 -11.33
N THR A 46 13.13 10.45 -12.58
CA THR A 46 14.14 11.41 -13.09
C THR A 46 13.60 12.83 -13.13
N GLU A 47 12.29 13.02 -13.23
CA GLU A 47 11.64 14.31 -13.46
C GLU A 47 10.70 14.71 -12.32
N GLY A 48 10.41 15.98 -12.23
CA GLY A 48 9.48 16.59 -11.27
C GLY A 48 9.98 16.42 -9.81
N SER A 49 9.23 15.72 -8.96
CA SER A 49 9.64 15.47 -7.57
C SER A 49 10.55 14.25 -7.42
N ARG A 50 10.86 13.56 -8.49
CA ARG A 50 11.62 12.30 -8.55
C ARG A 50 11.04 11.17 -7.69
N ASN A 51 9.76 11.27 -7.34
CA ASN A 51 9.04 10.25 -6.59
C ASN A 51 8.05 9.56 -7.52
N PRO A 52 8.11 8.22 -7.72
CA PRO A 52 7.20 7.49 -8.58
C PRO A 52 5.83 7.30 -7.90
N GLY A 53 4.95 8.29 -8.06
CA GLY A 53 3.61 8.29 -7.50
C GLY A 53 2.67 9.26 -8.22
N ALA A 54 1.37 9.13 -8.00
CA ALA A 54 0.31 9.86 -8.70
C ALA A 54 0.49 11.39 -8.73
N THR A 55 0.92 12.00 -7.61
CA THR A 55 1.16 13.45 -7.52
C THR A 55 2.27 13.90 -8.47
N ASN A 56 3.31 13.08 -8.67
CA ASN A 56 4.37 13.42 -9.60
C ASN A 56 3.92 13.23 -11.06
N VAL A 57 3.19 12.16 -11.37
CA VAL A 57 2.61 11.95 -12.71
C VAL A 57 1.67 13.11 -13.07
N LEU A 58 0.91 13.65 -12.11
CA LEU A 58 0.12 14.87 -12.32
C LEU A 58 0.98 16.09 -12.69
N ARG A 59 2.13 16.25 -12.01
CA ARG A 59 3.08 17.34 -12.34
C ARG A 59 3.74 17.18 -13.71
N LEU A 60 3.92 15.96 -14.18
CA LEU A 60 4.39 15.66 -15.53
C LEU A 60 3.33 15.95 -16.62
N GLY A 61 2.16 16.47 -16.23
CA GLY A 61 1.14 16.97 -17.13
C GLY A 61 0.01 16.00 -17.45
N SER A 62 -0.03 14.81 -16.86
CA SER A 62 -1.08 13.83 -17.17
C SER A 62 -2.07 13.64 -16.01
N LYS A 63 -3.26 14.20 -16.13
CA LYS A 63 -4.37 13.94 -15.20
C LYS A 63 -4.86 12.48 -15.28
N PRO A 64 -5.13 11.91 -16.48
CA PRO A 64 -5.49 10.48 -16.58
C PRO A 64 -4.41 9.57 -16.02
N GLY A 65 -3.13 9.84 -16.33
CA GLY A 65 -2.00 9.08 -15.81
C GLY A 65 -1.93 9.11 -14.28
N ALA A 66 -2.17 10.27 -13.68
CA ALA A 66 -2.21 10.41 -12.23
C ALA A 66 -3.34 9.59 -11.59
N VAL A 67 -4.55 9.61 -12.19
CA VAL A 67 -5.69 8.82 -11.71
C VAL A 67 -5.41 7.32 -11.83
N LEU A 68 -4.89 6.87 -12.97
CA LEU A 68 -4.54 5.46 -13.17
C LEU A 68 -3.42 5.01 -12.20
N THR A 69 -2.42 5.86 -11.98
CA THR A 69 -1.35 5.59 -11.01
C THR A 69 -1.93 5.47 -9.60
N LEU A 70 -2.80 6.39 -9.19
CA LEU A 70 -3.45 6.35 -7.89
C LEU A 70 -4.27 5.07 -7.71
N ALA A 71 -5.09 4.74 -8.71
CA ALA A 71 -5.92 3.53 -8.69
C ALA A 71 -5.07 2.26 -8.61
N GLY A 72 -3.99 2.17 -9.40
CA GLY A 72 -3.08 1.03 -9.38
C GLY A 72 -2.32 0.90 -8.04
N ASP A 73 -1.89 2.01 -7.45
CA ASP A 73 -1.20 2.00 -6.15
C ASP A 73 -2.16 1.65 -4.99
N ILE A 74 -3.44 2.03 -5.07
CA ILE A 74 -4.47 1.58 -4.13
C ILE A 74 -4.75 0.08 -4.34
N ALA A 75 -4.96 -0.34 -5.58
CA ALA A 75 -5.31 -1.72 -5.90
C ALA A 75 -4.24 -2.72 -5.44
N LYS A 76 -2.95 -2.42 -5.63
CA LYS A 76 -1.87 -3.30 -5.17
C LYS A 76 -1.75 -3.38 -3.64
N GLY A 77 -2.32 -2.42 -2.90
CA GLY A 77 -2.48 -2.48 -1.45
C GLY A 77 -3.70 -3.32 -1.04
N VAL A 78 -4.84 -3.12 -1.72
CA VAL A 78 -6.10 -3.83 -1.44
C VAL A 78 -6.00 -5.32 -1.76
N LEU A 79 -5.53 -5.66 -2.97
CA LEU A 79 -5.61 -7.02 -3.50
C LEU A 79 -4.94 -8.08 -2.63
N PRO A 80 -3.69 -7.91 -2.14
CA PRO A 80 -3.04 -8.92 -1.30
C PRO A 80 -3.75 -9.13 0.04
N VAL A 81 -4.27 -8.05 0.64
CA VAL A 81 -4.96 -8.12 1.93
C VAL A 81 -6.32 -8.79 1.79
N VAL A 82 -7.07 -8.44 0.75
CA VAL A 82 -8.37 -9.09 0.45
C VAL A 82 -8.16 -10.57 0.14
N ALA A 83 -7.14 -10.91 -0.64
CA ALA A 83 -6.81 -12.31 -0.93
C ALA A 83 -6.44 -13.07 0.36
N ALA A 84 -5.58 -12.50 1.21
CA ALA A 84 -5.22 -13.11 2.48
C ALA A 84 -6.45 -13.29 3.39
N ARG A 85 -7.34 -12.29 3.48
CA ARG A 85 -8.59 -12.38 4.25
C ARG A 85 -9.50 -13.49 3.71
N TRP A 86 -9.64 -13.62 2.39
CA TRP A 86 -10.55 -14.57 1.78
C TRP A 86 -10.08 -16.03 1.88
N PHE A 87 -8.77 -16.25 1.75
CA PHE A 87 -8.21 -17.60 1.68
C PHE A 87 -7.62 -18.10 2.99
N LEU A 88 -7.21 -17.20 3.89
CA LEU A 88 -6.45 -17.55 5.08
C LEU A 88 -7.18 -17.18 6.38
N ASP A 89 -7.89 -16.04 6.38
CA ASP A 89 -8.67 -15.47 7.49
C ASP A 89 -7.94 -15.52 8.85
N GLU A 90 -6.63 -15.23 8.83
CA GLU A 90 -5.75 -15.26 9.99
C GLU A 90 -5.12 -13.87 10.15
N PRO A 91 -5.27 -13.20 11.34
CA PRO A 91 -4.86 -11.81 11.54
C PRO A 91 -3.38 -11.52 11.27
N VAL A 92 -2.48 -12.45 11.62
CA VAL A 92 -1.05 -12.26 11.39
C VAL A 92 -0.72 -12.35 9.92
N LEU A 93 -1.34 -13.26 9.17
CA LEU A 93 -1.16 -13.36 7.72
C LEU A 93 -1.71 -12.13 7.00
N LEU A 94 -2.83 -11.56 7.47
CA LEU A 94 -3.34 -10.27 6.98
C LEU A 94 -2.32 -9.13 7.19
N ALA A 95 -1.75 -9.05 8.39
CA ALA A 95 -0.74 -8.05 8.70
C ALA A 95 0.54 -8.22 7.85
N LEU A 96 0.97 -9.47 7.65
CA LEU A 96 2.11 -9.79 6.80
C LEU A 96 1.86 -9.47 5.32
N ALA A 97 0.66 -9.73 4.80
CA ALA A 97 0.26 -9.33 3.46
C ALA A 97 0.26 -7.80 3.30
N ALA A 98 -0.28 -7.10 4.29
CA ALA A 98 -0.30 -5.64 4.35
C ALA A 98 1.11 -5.05 4.33
N LEU A 99 1.98 -5.55 5.19
CA LEU A 99 3.38 -5.13 5.28
C LEU A 99 4.14 -5.43 3.99
N GLY A 100 3.96 -6.64 3.44
CA GLY A 100 4.59 -7.04 2.17
C GLY A 100 4.22 -6.10 1.03
N ALA A 101 2.93 -5.84 0.84
CA ALA A 101 2.45 -4.92 -0.20
C ALA A 101 3.00 -3.50 -0.04
N PHE A 102 3.04 -3.00 1.19
CA PHE A 102 3.57 -1.68 1.50
C PHE A 102 5.09 -1.58 1.25
N LEU A 103 5.87 -2.54 1.73
CA LEU A 103 7.31 -2.61 1.51
C LEU A 103 7.64 -2.78 0.03
N GLY A 104 6.84 -3.55 -0.72
CA GLY A 104 6.98 -3.66 -2.17
C GLY A 104 6.83 -2.33 -2.89
N HIS A 105 5.90 -1.47 -2.46
CA HIS A 105 5.79 -0.12 -3.02
C HIS A 105 6.99 0.77 -2.67
N LEU A 106 7.51 0.70 -1.45
CA LEU A 106 8.67 1.50 -1.02
C LEU A 106 9.96 1.05 -1.69
N PHE A 107 10.14 -0.26 -1.79
CA PHE A 107 11.38 -0.90 -2.25
C PHE A 107 11.08 -1.92 -3.37
N PRO A 108 10.60 -1.47 -4.55
CA PRO A 108 10.13 -2.36 -5.60
C PRO A 108 11.29 -3.12 -6.25
N VAL A 109 11.28 -4.45 -6.14
CA VAL A 109 12.35 -5.32 -6.68
C VAL A 109 12.50 -5.17 -8.20
N TYR A 110 11.40 -4.94 -8.92
CA TYR A 110 11.43 -4.80 -10.38
C TYR A 110 12.04 -3.48 -10.87
N PHE A 111 12.20 -2.49 -9.97
CA PHE A 111 12.62 -1.13 -10.31
C PHE A 111 13.82 -0.67 -9.49
N ARG A 112 14.79 -1.57 -9.23
CA ARG A 112 16.02 -1.31 -8.48
C ARG A 112 15.81 -0.75 -7.08
N PHE A 113 14.70 -1.14 -6.45
CA PHE A 113 14.29 -0.67 -5.12
C PHE A 113 14.01 0.85 -5.04
N GLU A 114 13.84 1.52 -6.19
CA GLU A 114 13.50 2.94 -6.29
C GLU A 114 11.98 3.12 -6.32
N GLY A 115 11.36 3.12 -5.15
CA GLY A 115 9.92 3.18 -4.97
C GLY A 115 9.37 4.55 -4.61
N GLY A 116 8.07 4.56 -4.30
CA GLY A 116 7.32 5.75 -3.89
C GLY A 116 7.25 5.89 -2.36
N LYS A 117 6.37 6.80 -1.91
CA LYS A 117 6.13 7.08 -0.47
C LYS A 117 5.10 6.16 0.18
N GLY A 118 4.43 5.33 -0.60
CA GLY A 118 3.48 4.33 -0.11
C GLY A 118 2.12 4.84 0.36
N VAL A 119 1.80 6.13 0.26
CA VAL A 119 0.59 6.71 0.83
C VAL A 119 -0.69 6.07 0.27
N ALA A 120 -0.80 5.97 -1.06
CA ALA A 120 -1.96 5.35 -1.71
C ALA A 120 -2.06 3.85 -1.41
N THR A 121 -0.92 3.16 -1.39
CA THR A 121 -0.84 1.73 -1.06
C THR A 121 -1.20 1.48 0.40
N ALA A 122 -0.71 2.32 1.34
CA ALA A 122 -1.09 2.24 2.75
C ALA A 122 -2.60 2.47 2.95
N LEU A 123 -3.18 3.46 2.28
CA LEU A 123 -4.63 3.67 2.32
C LEU A 123 -5.40 2.49 1.72
N GLY A 124 -4.90 1.88 0.65
CA GLY A 124 -5.49 0.66 0.08
C GLY A 124 -5.45 -0.52 1.04
N VAL A 125 -4.31 -0.75 1.68
CA VAL A 125 -4.13 -1.76 2.74
C VAL A 125 -5.12 -1.54 3.88
N LEU A 126 -5.15 -0.33 4.42
CA LEU A 126 -6.03 0.02 5.54
C LEU A 126 -7.51 -0.08 5.16
N ALA A 127 -7.89 0.30 3.93
CA ALA A 127 -9.26 0.16 3.45
C ALA A 127 -9.70 -1.31 3.35
N ALA A 128 -8.77 -2.23 3.04
CA ALA A 128 -9.04 -3.66 3.01
C ALA A 128 -9.12 -4.28 4.42
N ILE A 129 -8.44 -3.70 5.41
CA ILE A 129 -8.49 -4.13 6.82
C ILE A 129 -9.72 -3.53 7.50
N ASP A 130 -9.84 -2.21 7.48
CA ASP A 130 -10.90 -1.43 8.12
C ASP A 130 -11.24 -0.19 7.27
N TRP A 131 -12.39 -0.23 6.60
CA TRP A 131 -12.83 0.85 5.72
C TRP A 131 -13.18 2.14 6.48
N GLN A 132 -13.59 2.05 7.77
CA GLN A 132 -13.92 3.21 8.60
C GLN A 132 -12.65 3.98 8.94
N LEU A 133 -11.60 3.27 9.38
CA LEU A 133 -10.28 3.85 9.62
C LEU A 133 -9.73 4.50 8.35
N ALA A 134 -9.77 3.79 7.23
CA ALA A 134 -9.29 4.33 5.96
C ALA A 134 -10.05 5.60 5.54
N SER A 135 -11.37 5.64 5.74
CA SER A 135 -12.20 6.80 5.41
C SER A 135 -11.81 8.04 6.22
N ILE A 136 -11.60 7.90 7.52
CA ILE A 136 -11.16 9.00 8.40
C ILE A 136 -9.77 9.48 7.97
N LEU A 137 -8.86 8.57 7.66
CA LEU A 137 -7.51 8.89 7.21
C LEU A 137 -7.50 9.61 5.85
N ILE A 138 -8.36 9.20 4.92
CA ILE A 138 -8.54 9.90 3.63
C ILE A 138 -9.04 11.33 3.86
N VAL A 139 -10.05 11.52 4.69
CA VAL A 139 -10.56 12.85 5.03
C VAL A 139 -9.46 13.71 5.67
N THR A 140 -8.72 13.16 6.63
CA THR A 140 -7.58 13.84 7.25
C THR A 140 -6.54 14.27 6.21
N TRP A 141 -6.16 13.36 5.32
CA TRP A 141 -5.21 13.65 4.26
C TRP A 141 -5.71 14.76 3.33
N LEU A 142 -6.97 14.70 2.90
CA LEU A 142 -7.59 15.70 2.02
C LEU A 142 -7.64 17.09 2.68
N VAL A 143 -8.04 17.16 3.96
CA VAL A 143 -8.10 18.43 4.71
C VAL A 143 -6.72 19.05 4.83
N VAL A 144 -5.72 18.28 5.27
CA VAL A 144 -4.34 18.79 5.43
C VAL A 144 -3.74 19.18 4.08
N ALA A 145 -3.98 18.38 3.03
CA ALA A 145 -3.50 18.69 1.69
C ALA A 145 -4.16 19.96 1.12
N ALA A 146 -5.44 20.19 1.37
CA ALA A 146 -6.16 21.37 0.92
C ALA A 146 -5.69 22.64 1.65
N VAL A 147 -5.53 22.57 2.98
CA VAL A 147 -5.12 23.70 3.82
C VAL A 147 -3.67 24.09 3.57
N PHE A 148 -2.76 23.12 3.61
CA PHE A 148 -1.31 23.39 3.53
C PHE A 148 -0.74 23.27 2.11
N ARG A 149 -1.50 22.73 1.15
CA ARG A 149 -1.09 22.53 -0.24
C ARG A 149 0.18 21.68 -0.42
N HIS A 150 0.48 20.83 0.57
CA HIS A 150 1.65 19.96 0.60
C HIS A 150 1.24 18.50 0.87
N SER A 151 1.23 17.67 -0.19
CA SER A 151 0.86 16.26 -0.10
C SER A 151 1.75 15.43 0.83
N SER A 152 3.04 15.79 0.95
CA SER A 152 3.97 15.09 1.85
C SER A 152 3.66 15.38 3.32
N LEU A 153 3.32 16.63 3.65
CA LEU A 153 2.90 16.99 5.01
C LEU A 153 1.58 16.28 5.36
N ALA A 154 0.62 16.28 4.44
CA ALA A 154 -0.63 15.56 4.62
C ALA A 154 -0.39 14.07 4.92
N ALA A 155 0.52 13.42 4.18
CA ALA A 155 0.89 12.03 4.42
C ALA A 155 1.48 11.79 5.82
N LEU A 156 2.39 12.66 6.28
CA LEU A 156 3.00 12.55 7.61
C LEU A 156 1.97 12.73 8.73
N VAL A 157 1.11 13.76 8.62
CA VAL A 157 0.05 14.02 9.61
C VAL A 157 -0.93 12.85 9.66
N THR A 158 -1.34 12.34 8.50
CA THR A 158 -2.26 11.19 8.40
C THR A 158 -1.63 9.93 9.00
N ALA A 159 -0.36 9.65 8.70
CA ALA A 159 0.35 8.50 9.26
C ALA A 159 0.49 8.59 10.79
N ALA A 160 0.78 9.79 11.33
CA ALA A 160 0.85 10.02 12.77
C ALA A 160 -0.51 9.91 13.48
N ALA A 161 -1.61 10.26 12.78
CA ALA A 161 -2.96 10.15 13.31
C ALA A 161 -3.52 8.72 13.26
N ALA A 162 -3.00 7.85 12.38
CA ALA A 162 -3.53 6.52 12.16
C ALA A 162 -3.63 5.65 13.44
N PRO A 163 -2.59 5.53 14.28
CA PRO A 163 -2.69 4.73 15.51
C PRO A 163 -3.70 5.32 16.51
N VAL A 164 -3.85 6.64 16.57
CA VAL A 164 -4.81 7.32 17.44
C VAL A 164 -6.25 7.00 17.01
N TYR A 165 -6.52 7.09 15.71
CA TYR A 165 -7.84 6.76 15.17
C TYR A 165 -8.17 5.27 15.29
N ALA A 166 -7.17 4.40 15.06
CA ALA A 166 -7.33 2.96 15.25
C ALA A 166 -7.72 2.64 16.70
N PHE A 167 -6.99 3.17 17.68
CA PHE A 167 -7.31 3.01 19.10
C PHE A 167 -8.73 3.55 19.42
N TRP A 168 -9.09 4.72 18.90
CA TRP A 168 -10.40 5.31 19.15
C TRP A 168 -11.56 4.50 18.56
N LEU A 169 -11.35 3.85 17.42
CA LEU A 169 -12.36 3.02 16.76
C LEU A 169 -12.52 1.64 17.39
N THR A 170 -11.41 1.02 17.81
CA THR A 170 -11.41 -0.36 18.31
C THR A 170 -11.53 -0.44 19.84
N GLY A 171 -11.15 0.63 20.55
CA GLY A 171 -10.99 0.61 22.01
C GLY A 171 -9.81 -0.24 22.51
N GLU A 172 -9.05 -0.83 21.59
CA GLU A 172 -7.91 -1.69 21.89
C GLU A 172 -6.59 -0.95 21.59
N PRO A 173 -5.55 -1.08 22.42
CA PRO A 173 -4.25 -0.54 22.10
C PRO A 173 -3.69 -1.21 20.84
N VAL A 174 -3.09 -0.41 19.96
CA VAL A 174 -2.54 -0.85 18.67
C VAL A 174 -1.20 -1.59 18.83
N PHE A 175 -0.88 -2.01 20.08
CA PHE A 175 0.37 -2.72 20.42
C PHE A 175 0.07 -4.03 21.13
#